data_22f1632445287b2c4d64d534e84f06b5
#
_entry.id   22f1632445287b2c4d64d534e84f06b5
#
_cell.length_a   1.000
_cell.length_b   1.000
_cell.length_c   1.000
_cell.angle_alpha   90.00
_cell.angle_beta   90.00
_cell.angle_gamma   90.00
#
_symmetry.space_group_name_H-M   'P 1'
#
loop_
_entity.id
_entity.type
_entity.pdbx_description
1 polymer ?
#
loop_
_entity_poly.entity_id
_entity_poly.type
_entity_poly.pdbx_seq_one_letter_code
_entity_poly.pdbx_strand_id
1 'polypeptide(L)'
;MIPTPFFQIRKLLWPVALLAAAGSAFAQDTCTNRGQLDNAYCDANKDLVADLPADKSKHRDPSTLVWAYTPVEDPAVYANIFKPFTEHLEKCVGKRTVYYPVQSNAAEIEAMRSGRLHFAGFSTGPTGFAVNMAGAVPFAAKGVGSDVRGYNLLAIVKSGSPFQKLSDLKGKKVAHTSPSSNSGNLAPRVLFPDLGLTPDTDYKPMMSGGHDKSILGVSSGDYEMAAVASDVFDRMITRGTVKKDEFRIIYRSATFPTSSFAYAHDLKPELAAKLQQCFYSFRFPAAMKKNSTAMTVSCLSLMPRIGPWCVM
;
A
#
# COMPACT_ATOMS: atom_id res chain seq x y z
N MET A 1 -86.59 -40.14 -20.68
CA MET A 1 -85.49 -40.72 -21.50
C MET A 1 -84.56 -39.59 -21.84
N ILE A 2 -83.40 -39.53 -21.19
CA ILE A 2 -82.35 -38.51 -21.36
C ILE A 2 -81.07 -39.25 -21.75
N PRO A 3 -80.46 -38.98 -22.92
CA PRO A 3 -79.25 -39.67 -23.31
C PRO A 3 -78.02 -39.00 -22.67
N THR A 4 -77.18 -39.81 -22.12
CA THR A 4 -75.85 -39.46 -21.57
C THR A 4 -74.80 -39.24 -22.67
N PRO A 5 -73.95 -38.18 -22.61
CA PRO A 5 -72.90 -38.04 -23.58
C PRO A 5 -71.61 -38.79 -23.14
N PHE A 6 -71.00 -39.50 -24.04
CA PHE A 6 -69.70 -40.16 -23.97
C PHE A 6 -68.59 -39.11 -23.88
N PHE A 7 -67.76 -39.19 -22.81
CA PHE A 7 -66.59 -38.41 -22.66
C PHE A 7 -65.36 -39.18 -23.26
N GLN A 8 -64.83 -38.66 -24.36
CA GLN A 8 -63.56 -39.18 -24.92
C GLN A 8 -62.40 -38.55 -24.17
N ILE A 9 -61.59 -39.39 -23.48
CA ILE A 9 -60.31 -39.00 -22.84
C ILE A 9 -59.25 -38.97 -23.94
N ARG A 10 -58.87 -37.74 -24.37
CA ARG A 10 -57.68 -37.48 -25.16
C ARG A 10 -56.44 -37.63 -24.27
N LYS A 11 -55.62 -38.62 -24.49
CA LYS A 11 -54.27 -38.75 -23.87
C LYS A 11 -53.38 -37.66 -24.40
N LEU A 12 -53.11 -36.65 -23.58
CA LEU A 12 -52.10 -35.63 -23.80
C LEU A 12 -50.72 -36.26 -23.48
N LEU A 13 -49.94 -36.56 -24.53
CA LEU A 13 -48.52 -36.88 -24.38
C LEU A 13 -47.75 -35.57 -24.14
N TRP A 14 -47.28 -35.39 -22.90
CA TRP A 14 -46.34 -34.32 -22.58
C TRP A 14 -44.93 -34.74 -23.03
N PRO A 15 -44.20 -33.90 -23.78
CA PRO A 15 -42.81 -34.16 -24.07
C PRO A 15 -42.00 -33.89 -22.77
N VAL A 16 -41.32 -34.90 -22.28
CA VAL A 16 -40.29 -34.76 -21.24
C VAL A 16 -39.13 -33.98 -21.85
N ALA A 17 -39.05 -32.72 -21.55
CA ALA A 17 -37.87 -31.90 -21.87
C ALA A 17 -36.69 -32.38 -20.98
N LEU A 18 -35.73 -33.05 -21.57
CA LEU A 18 -34.43 -33.28 -20.94
C LEU A 18 -33.76 -31.92 -20.69
N LEU A 19 -33.78 -31.44 -19.44
CA LEU A 19 -32.88 -30.38 -19.01
C LEU A 19 -31.45 -30.95 -19.03
N ALA A 20 -30.71 -30.59 -20.07
CA ALA A 20 -29.25 -30.74 -20.05
C ALA A 20 -28.71 -29.85 -18.92
N ALA A 21 -28.30 -30.46 -17.82
CA ALA A 21 -27.53 -29.81 -16.76
C ALA A 21 -26.20 -29.36 -17.38
N ALA A 22 -26.12 -28.08 -17.75
CA ALA A 22 -24.85 -27.43 -18.06
C ALA A 22 -24.03 -27.42 -16.76
N GLY A 23 -23.22 -28.45 -16.55
CA GLY A 23 -22.24 -28.50 -15.46
C GLY A 23 -21.32 -27.30 -15.63
N SER A 24 -21.42 -26.34 -14.71
CA SER A 24 -20.43 -25.28 -14.57
C SER A 24 -19.10 -25.98 -14.27
N ALA A 25 -18.25 -26.10 -15.29
CA ALA A 25 -16.88 -26.52 -15.10
C ALA A 25 -16.23 -25.44 -14.23
N PHE A 26 -16.18 -25.68 -12.92
CA PHE A 26 -15.29 -24.91 -12.07
C PHE A 26 -13.88 -25.10 -12.62
N ALA A 27 -13.28 -24.02 -13.11
CA ALA A 27 -11.89 -24.05 -13.53
C ALA A 27 -11.07 -24.52 -12.31
N GLN A 28 -10.43 -25.68 -12.46
CA GLN A 28 -9.63 -26.29 -11.39
C GLN A 28 -8.49 -25.31 -11.10
N ASP A 29 -8.34 -24.92 -9.85
CA ASP A 29 -7.23 -24.08 -9.42
C ASP A 29 -5.92 -24.84 -9.63
N THR A 30 -5.11 -24.40 -10.59
CA THR A 30 -3.84 -25.02 -10.95
C THR A 30 -2.65 -24.45 -10.19
N CYS A 31 -2.89 -23.52 -9.26
CA CYS A 31 -1.83 -22.91 -8.46
C CYS A 31 -1.20 -23.93 -7.51
N THR A 32 0.09 -24.17 -7.65
CA THR A 32 0.85 -25.15 -6.84
C THR A 32 1.30 -24.59 -5.48
N ASN A 33 1.45 -23.28 -5.39
CA ASN A 33 1.79 -22.57 -4.15
C ASN A 33 1.21 -21.16 -4.22
N ARG A 34 0.61 -20.72 -3.13
CA ARG A 34 0.01 -19.37 -3.02
C ARG A 34 0.58 -18.57 -1.84
N GLY A 35 1.07 -19.26 -0.81
CA GLY A 35 1.55 -18.59 0.40
C GLY A 35 0.47 -17.71 1.03
N GLN A 36 0.77 -16.43 1.19
CA GLN A 36 -0.14 -15.41 1.73
C GLN A 36 -0.91 -14.63 0.66
N LEU A 37 -0.74 -14.97 -0.63
CA LEU A 37 -1.39 -14.25 -1.72
C LEU A 37 -2.90 -14.54 -1.76
N ASP A 38 -3.66 -13.54 -2.23
CA ASP A 38 -5.09 -13.69 -2.54
C ASP A 38 -5.31 -14.80 -3.59
N ASN A 39 -6.51 -15.37 -3.59
CA ASN A 39 -6.90 -16.46 -4.49
C ASN A 39 -6.74 -16.14 -5.99
N ALA A 40 -6.67 -14.86 -6.35
CA ALA A 40 -6.45 -14.43 -7.72
C ALA A 40 -5.01 -14.64 -8.22
N TYR A 41 -4.05 -14.92 -7.33
CA TYR A 41 -2.62 -14.97 -7.63
C TYR A 41 -2.01 -16.33 -7.32
N CYS A 42 -0.87 -16.62 -7.91
CA CYS A 42 -0.04 -17.79 -7.64
C CYS A 42 1.41 -17.36 -7.43
N ASP A 43 2.12 -18.09 -6.59
CA ASP A 43 3.55 -17.95 -6.30
C ASP A 43 4.19 -19.35 -6.44
N ALA A 44 4.19 -19.90 -7.66
CA ALA A 44 4.67 -21.25 -7.91
C ALA A 44 6.19 -21.38 -7.68
N ASN A 45 6.94 -20.30 -7.89
CA ASN A 45 8.39 -20.24 -7.72
C ASN A 45 8.82 -19.96 -6.26
N LYS A 46 7.86 -19.64 -5.37
CA LYS A 46 8.05 -19.38 -3.93
C LYS A 46 8.96 -18.18 -3.64
N ASP A 47 8.84 -17.13 -4.42
CA ASP A 47 9.57 -15.86 -4.21
C ASP A 47 8.76 -14.81 -3.44
N LEU A 48 7.57 -15.20 -2.94
CA LEU A 48 6.66 -14.40 -2.12
C LEU A 48 5.92 -13.28 -2.86
N VAL A 49 5.95 -13.27 -4.18
CA VAL A 49 5.18 -12.33 -5.01
C VAL A 49 4.34 -13.08 -6.06
N ALA A 50 3.36 -12.40 -6.61
CA ALA A 50 2.51 -12.99 -7.63
C ALA A 50 3.29 -13.25 -8.93
N ASP A 51 3.19 -14.48 -9.44
CA ASP A 51 3.73 -14.85 -10.75
C ASP A 51 3.07 -14.04 -11.87
N LEU A 52 3.82 -13.83 -12.95
CA LEU A 52 3.25 -13.34 -14.20
C LEU A 52 2.19 -14.36 -14.71
N PRO A 53 1.00 -13.92 -15.14
CA PRO A 53 -0.01 -14.84 -15.69
C PRO A 53 0.55 -15.67 -16.84
N ALA A 54 0.34 -16.99 -16.80
CA ALA A 54 0.77 -17.89 -17.88
C ALA A 54 0.06 -17.58 -19.21
N ASP A 55 -1.18 -17.12 -19.15
CA ASP A 55 -1.96 -16.66 -20.28
C ASP A 55 -1.50 -15.26 -20.71
N LYS A 56 -0.80 -15.18 -21.84
CA LYS A 56 -0.29 -13.92 -22.41
C LYS A 56 -1.38 -12.90 -22.74
N SER A 57 -2.62 -13.32 -22.95
CA SER A 57 -3.73 -12.39 -23.20
C SER A 57 -4.08 -11.54 -21.98
N LYS A 58 -3.66 -11.98 -20.79
CA LYS A 58 -3.81 -11.26 -19.52
C LYS A 58 -2.66 -10.28 -19.25
N HIS A 59 -1.61 -10.28 -20.08
CA HIS A 59 -0.50 -9.34 -19.92
C HIS A 59 -0.93 -7.94 -20.33
N ARG A 60 -0.91 -7.02 -19.40
CA ARG A 60 -1.32 -5.63 -19.64
C ARG A 60 -0.23 -4.80 -20.30
N ASP A 61 -0.63 -4.08 -21.35
CA ASP A 61 0.19 -3.10 -22.05
C ASP A 61 -0.58 -1.78 -22.22
N PRO A 62 -0.82 -1.04 -21.13
CA PRO A 62 -1.64 0.16 -21.18
C PRO A 62 -1.01 1.25 -22.05
N SER A 63 -1.85 2.03 -22.74
CA SER A 63 -1.40 3.22 -23.49
C SER A 63 -0.98 4.35 -22.55
N THR A 64 -1.53 4.39 -21.35
CA THR A 64 -1.19 5.35 -20.28
C THR A 64 -0.80 4.60 -19.02
N LEU A 65 0.39 4.86 -18.51
CA LEU A 65 0.82 4.40 -17.21
C LEU A 65 0.23 5.31 -16.12
N VAL A 66 -0.49 4.73 -15.19
CA VAL A 66 -1.02 5.42 -14.01
C VAL A 66 -0.25 4.96 -12.79
N TRP A 67 0.22 5.88 -11.99
CA TRP A 67 0.97 5.57 -10.79
C TRP A 67 0.56 6.42 -9.59
N ALA A 68 0.82 5.93 -8.38
CA ALA A 68 0.50 6.60 -7.13
C ALA A 68 1.66 6.51 -6.13
N TYR A 69 1.55 7.28 -5.07
CA TYR A 69 2.43 7.20 -3.92
C TYR A 69 1.60 7.21 -2.64
N THR A 70 1.97 6.37 -1.70
CA THR A 70 1.29 6.19 -0.43
C THR A 70 0.95 7.52 0.28
N PRO A 71 -0.29 7.73 0.71
CA PRO A 71 -0.74 8.98 1.32
C PRO A 71 -0.36 9.05 2.82
N VAL A 72 0.93 9.17 3.12
CA VAL A 72 1.42 9.30 4.51
C VAL A 72 1.15 10.69 5.09
N GLU A 73 0.93 11.66 4.24
CA GLU A 73 0.47 13.03 4.49
C GLU A 73 -0.45 13.46 3.32
N ASP A 74 -0.94 14.70 3.28
CA ASP A 74 -1.82 15.17 2.21
C ASP A 74 -1.25 14.83 0.81
N PRO A 75 -1.96 14.07 -0.03
CA PRO A 75 -1.49 13.67 -1.36
C PRO A 75 -1.19 14.84 -2.30
N ALA A 76 -1.81 16.00 -2.11
CA ALA A 76 -1.56 17.19 -2.90
C ALA A 76 -0.12 17.71 -2.78
N VAL A 77 0.53 17.45 -1.65
CA VAL A 77 1.95 17.78 -1.41
C VAL A 77 2.87 17.09 -2.42
N TYR A 78 2.51 15.89 -2.86
CA TYR A 78 3.34 15.07 -3.73
C TYR A 78 3.21 15.38 -5.23
N ALA A 79 2.08 15.92 -5.69
CA ALA A 79 1.81 16.15 -7.10
C ALA A 79 2.91 17.00 -7.77
N ASN A 80 3.28 18.11 -7.14
CA ASN A 80 4.35 19.00 -7.66
C ASN A 80 5.75 18.41 -7.45
N ILE A 81 5.97 17.71 -6.32
CA ILE A 81 7.26 17.11 -6.00
C ILE A 81 7.61 16.02 -7.04
N PHE A 82 6.64 15.19 -7.42
CA PHE A 82 6.85 14.09 -8.36
C PHE A 82 6.72 14.46 -9.84
N LYS A 83 6.37 15.72 -10.17
CA LYS A 83 6.24 16.14 -11.57
C LYS A 83 7.51 15.84 -12.41
N PRO A 84 8.74 16.20 -11.98
CA PRO A 84 9.96 15.88 -12.75
C PRO A 84 10.18 14.38 -12.94
N PHE A 85 9.80 13.56 -11.95
CA PHE A 85 9.89 12.11 -12.03
C PHE A 85 8.88 11.53 -13.03
N THR A 86 7.63 12.00 -12.99
CA THR A 86 6.58 11.61 -13.92
C THR A 86 6.95 11.93 -15.37
N GLU A 87 7.47 13.14 -15.63
CA GLU A 87 7.93 13.58 -16.94
C GLU A 87 9.13 12.76 -17.44
N HIS A 88 10.06 12.39 -16.54
CA HIS A 88 11.18 11.52 -16.88
C HIS A 88 10.69 10.14 -17.31
N LEU A 89 9.79 9.53 -16.54
CA LEU A 89 9.23 8.21 -16.87
C LEU A 89 8.48 8.25 -18.20
N GLU A 90 7.66 9.27 -18.43
CA GLU A 90 6.94 9.44 -19.69
C GLU A 90 7.88 9.44 -20.91
N LYS A 91 8.95 10.24 -20.85
CA LYS A 91 9.95 10.32 -21.92
C LYS A 91 10.74 9.03 -22.08
N CYS A 92 11.16 8.40 -20.97
CA CYS A 92 12.03 7.23 -21.01
C CYS A 92 11.26 5.96 -21.42
N VAL A 93 10.07 5.76 -20.87
CA VAL A 93 9.23 4.59 -21.21
C VAL A 93 8.61 4.73 -22.59
N GLY A 94 8.36 5.96 -23.05
CA GLY A 94 7.68 6.24 -24.31
C GLY A 94 6.17 6.06 -24.24
N LYS A 95 5.59 6.17 -23.04
CA LYS A 95 4.14 6.10 -22.82
C LYS A 95 3.71 7.27 -21.93
N ARG A 96 2.52 7.83 -22.21
CA ARG A 96 1.92 8.80 -21.32
C ARG A 96 1.94 8.26 -19.88
N THR A 97 2.42 9.08 -18.95
CA THR A 97 2.54 8.71 -17.54
C THR A 97 1.83 9.72 -16.66
N VAL A 98 0.96 9.26 -15.77
CA VAL A 98 0.11 10.11 -14.95
C VAL A 98 0.27 9.74 -13.47
N TYR A 99 0.58 10.73 -12.64
CA TYR A 99 0.47 10.60 -11.19
C TYR A 99 -0.98 10.76 -10.75
N TYR A 100 -1.49 9.79 -10.00
CA TYR A 100 -2.84 9.79 -9.44
C TYR A 100 -2.80 9.90 -7.92
N PRO A 101 -3.25 11.01 -7.31
CA PRO A 101 -3.26 11.17 -5.87
C PRO A 101 -4.36 10.29 -5.25
N VAL A 102 -3.95 9.30 -4.47
CA VAL A 102 -4.86 8.43 -3.71
C VAL A 102 -5.10 8.99 -2.31
N GLN A 103 -6.29 8.75 -1.75
CA GLN A 103 -6.69 9.31 -0.46
C GLN A 103 -6.43 8.37 0.73
N SER A 104 -6.17 7.08 0.48
CA SER A 104 -5.87 6.11 1.51
C SER A 104 -5.04 4.95 0.97
N ASN A 105 -4.32 4.26 1.85
CA ASN A 105 -3.58 3.05 1.49
C ASN A 105 -4.51 1.96 0.92
N ALA A 106 -5.72 1.82 1.45
CA ALA A 106 -6.70 0.85 0.94
C ALA A 106 -7.14 1.19 -0.51
N ALA A 107 -7.38 2.48 -0.80
CA ALA A 107 -7.71 2.93 -2.16
C ALA A 107 -6.54 2.71 -3.14
N GLU A 108 -5.29 2.87 -2.69
CA GLU A 108 -4.09 2.61 -3.50
C GLU A 108 -3.98 1.12 -3.87
N ILE A 109 -4.11 0.23 -2.87
CA ILE A 109 -4.07 -1.22 -3.06
C ILE A 109 -5.20 -1.68 -3.98
N GLU A 110 -6.43 -1.21 -3.76
CA GLU A 110 -7.58 -1.57 -4.58
C GLU A 110 -7.48 -1.03 -6.02
N ALA A 111 -6.89 0.15 -6.21
CA ALA A 111 -6.63 0.69 -7.54
C ALA A 111 -5.64 -0.18 -8.34
N MET A 112 -4.62 -0.75 -7.68
CA MET A 112 -3.71 -1.70 -8.32
C MET A 112 -4.40 -3.04 -8.59
N ARG A 113 -5.11 -3.59 -7.61
CA ARG A 113 -5.87 -4.85 -7.73
C ARG A 113 -6.88 -4.82 -8.87
N SER A 114 -7.59 -3.72 -9.02
CA SER A 114 -8.58 -3.51 -10.10
C SER A 114 -7.98 -3.10 -11.45
N GLY A 115 -6.66 -3.02 -11.57
CA GLY A 115 -5.99 -2.70 -12.82
C GLY A 115 -5.96 -1.22 -13.19
N ARG A 116 -6.45 -0.33 -12.33
CA ARG A 116 -6.43 1.13 -12.56
C ARG A 116 -5.08 1.76 -12.26
N LEU A 117 -4.24 1.09 -11.47
CA LEU A 117 -2.90 1.53 -11.11
C LEU A 117 -1.89 0.49 -11.61
N HIS A 118 -0.81 0.96 -12.23
CA HIS A 118 0.16 0.09 -12.90
C HIS A 118 1.45 -0.07 -12.12
N PHE A 119 1.85 0.96 -11.38
CA PHE A 119 2.91 0.91 -10.39
C PHE A 119 2.65 1.92 -9.27
N ALA A 120 3.24 1.71 -8.11
CA ALA A 120 3.05 2.60 -6.98
C ALA A 120 4.22 2.54 -5.99
N GLY A 121 4.36 3.61 -5.19
CA GLY A 121 5.22 3.64 -4.02
C GLY A 121 4.42 3.37 -2.76
N PHE A 122 4.48 2.16 -2.23
CA PHE A 122 3.80 1.74 -1.00
C PHE A 122 4.66 1.99 0.23
N SER A 123 4.09 2.51 1.31
CA SER A 123 4.78 2.58 2.60
C SER A 123 4.95 1.17 3.21
N THR A 124 5.79 1.05 4.23
CA THR A 124 6.25 -0.23 4.79
C THR A 124 5.13 -1.22 5.11
N GLY A 125 4.10 -0.81 5.85
CA GLY A 125 2.96 -1.68 6.15
C GLY A 125 2.13 -2.03 4.91
N PRO A 126 1.65 -1.05 4.13
CA PRO A 126 0.90 -1.28 2.89
C PRO A 126 1.60 -2.14 1.84
N THR A 127 2.96 -2.17 1.80
CA THR A 127 3.69 -3.03 0.85
C THR A 127 3.27 -4.51 0.96
N GLY A 128 3.23 -5.07 2.17
CA GLY A 128 2.82 -6.46 2.36
C GLY A 128 1.36 -6.72 1.92
N PHE A 129 0.46 -5.79 2.22
CA PHE A 129 -0.92 -5.88 1.74
C PHE A 129 -1.02 -5.76 0.22
N ALA A 130 -0.25 -4.87 -0.41
CA ALA A 130 -0.24 -4.72 -1.88
C ALA A 130 0.29 -5.98 -2.57
N VAL A 131 1.34 -6.60 -2.03
CA VAL A 131 1.86 -7.88 -2.52
C VAL A 131 0.78 -8.97 -2.44
N ASN A 132 0.19 -9.15 -1.25
CA ASN A 132 -0.73 -10.24 -1.01
C ASN A 132 -2.08 -10.05 -1.69
N MET A 133 -2.63 -8.83 -1.71
CA MET A 133 -4.01 -8.56 -2.13
C MET A 133 -4.13 -7.97 -3.53
N ALA A 134 -3.05 -7.39 -4.08
CA ALA A 134 -3.07 -6.70 -5.37
C ALA A 134 -2.02 -7.21 -6.37
N GLY A 135 -1.27 -8.27 -6.03
CA GLY A 135 -0.23 -8.81 -6.89
C GLY A 135 0.88 -7.80 -7.20
N ALA A 136 1.19 -6.92 -6.24
CA ALA A 136 2.28 -5.98 -6.41
C ALA A 136 3.63 -6.70 -6.39
N VAL A 137 4.52 -6.38 -7.33
CA VAL A 137 5.88 -6.91 -7.41
C VAL A 137 6.87 -5.79 -7.04
N PRO A 138 7.40 -5.78 -5.82
CA PRO A 138 8.36 -4.79 -5.38
C PRO A 138 9.66 -4.87 -6.19
N PHE A 139 10.22 -3.73 -6.58
CA PHE A 139 11.45 -3.68 -7.39
C PHE A 139 12.46 -2.60 -6.94
N ALA A 140 12.02 -1.64 -6.11
CA ALA A 140 12.91 -0.59 -5.62
C ALA A 140 12.51 -0.15 -4.21
N ALA A 141 13.47 0.35 -3.44
CA ALA A 141 13.27 0.98 -2.15
C ALA A 141 14.04 2.30 -2.05
N LYS A 142 13.65 3.17 -1.13
CA LYS A 142 14.37 4.42 -0.89
C LYS A 142 15.69 4.13 -0.16
N GLY A 143 16.78 4.76 -0.60
CA GLY A 143 18.08 4.56 0.03
C GLY A 143 19.08 5.66 -0.30
N VAL A 144 20.30 5.50 0.21
CA VAL A 144 21.46 6.33 -0.11
C VAL A 144 22.66 5.41 -0.32
N GLY A 145 23.23 5.44 -1.50
CA GLY A 145 24.27 4.47 -1.85
C GLY A 145 23.69 3.05 -1.86
N SER A 146 24.30 2.13 -1.12
CA SER A 146 23.83 0.76 -0.92
C SER A 146 22.86 0.60 0.26
N ASP A 147 22.65 1.65 1.05
CA ASP A 147 21.89 1.55 2.29
C ASP A 147 20.43 1.91 2.08
N VAL A 148 19.53 1.00 2.44
CA VAL A 148 18.10 1.28 2.51
C VAL A 148 17.85 2.26 3.65
N ARG A 149 17.21 3.39 3.34
CA ARG A 149 16.81 4.34 4.37
C ARG A 149 15.71 3.77 5.23
N GLY A 150 15.81 4.07 6.52
CA GLY A 150 14.83 3.72 7.50
C GLY A 150 14.17 4.93 8.17
N TYR A 151 13.17 4.66 8.97
CA TYR A 151 12.48 5.62 9.83
C TYR A 151 12.05 4.93 11.13
N ASN A 152 11.63 5.73 12.12
CA ASN A 152 11.17 5.21 13.41
C ASN A 152 9.69 5.49 13.63
N LEU A 153 9.02 4.67 14.39
CA LEU A 153 7.82 5.06 15.10
C LEU A 153 8.19 6.02 16.22
N LEU A 154 7.54 7.16 16.26
CA LEU A 154 7.56 8.08 17.40
C LEU A 154 6.21 8.09 18.09
N ALA A 155 6.18 8.02 19.42
CA ALA A 155 5.04 8.44 20.19
C ALA A 155 5.30 9.88 20.65
N ILE A 156 4.50 10.81 20.16
CA ILE A 156 4.63 12.23 20.44
C ILE A 156 3.47 12.73 21.29
N VAL A 157 3.77 13.59 22.24
CA VAL A 157 2.80 14.31 23.09
C VAL A 157 3.11 15.80 23.05
N LYS A 158 2.18 16.66 23.48
CA LYS A 158 2.45 18.09 23.64
C LYS A 158 3.54 18.30 24.69
N SER A 159 4.51 19.20 24.45
CA SER A 159 5.67 19.41 25.36
C SER A 159 5.25 19.78 26.79
N GLY A 160 4.19 20.58 26.93
CA GLY A 160 3.64 20.99 28.23
C GLY A 160 2.72 19.95 28.91
N SER A 161 2.49 18.77 28.29
CA SER A 161 1.64 17.74 28.89
C SER A 161 2.32 17.01 30.05
N PRO A 162 1.56 16.41 31.00
CA PRO A 162 2.14 15.64 32.10
C PRO A 162 2.72 14.28 31.67
N PHE A 163 2.43 13.82 30.46
CA PHE A 163 2.76 12.47 30.00
C PHE A 163 4.26 12.31 29.71
N GLN A 164 4.92 11.34 30.36
CA GLN A 164 6.36 11.09 30.25
C GLN A 164 6.67 9.73 29.59
N LYS A 165 5.74 8.79 29.67
CA LYS A 165 5.87 7.41 29.18
C LYS A 165 4.54 6.90 28.63
N LEU A 166 4.57 5.82 27.85
CA LEU A 166 3.38 5.26 27.21
C LEU A 166 2.28 4.88 28.21
N SER A 167 2.63 4.27 29.34
CA SER A 167 1.63 3.87 30.35
C SER A 167 0.83 5.03 30.95
N ASP A 168 1.27 6.28 30.81
CA ASP A 168 0.53 7.44 31.26
C ASP A 168 -0.69 7.75 30.36
N LEU A 169 -0.76 7.12 29.21
CA LEU A 169 -1.80 7.34 28.18
C LEU A 169 -3.02 6.41 28.32
N LYS A 170 -3.13 5.61 29.39
CA LYS A 170 -4.31 4.78 29.64
C LYS A 170 -5.57 5.64 29.74
N GLY A 171 -6.63 5.27 29.01
CA GLY A 171 -7.88 6.00 28.94
C GLY A 171 -7.80 7.33 28.17
N LYS A 172 -6.69 7.65 27.51
CA LYS A 172 -6.50 8.90 26.78
C LYS A 172 -6.81 8.76 25.29
N LYS A 173 -6.97 9.90 24.61
CA LYS A 173 -7.19 9.97 23.17
C LYS A 173 -5.84 9.82 22.45
N VAL A 174 -5.63 8.67 21.85
CA VAL A 174 -4.39 8.35 21.14
C VAL A 174 -4.68 8.23 19.65
N ALA A 175 -4.01 9.07 18.87
CA ALA A 175 -4.13 9.03 17.42
C ALA A 175 -3.28 7.89 16.83
N HIS A 176 -3.94 7.07 16.04
CA HIS A 176 -3.36 6.20 15.02
C HIS A 176 -3.65 6.78 13.65
N THR A 177 -2.92 6.36 12.59
CA THR A 177 -3.10 6.99 11.26
C THR A 177 -4.13 6.25 10.41
N SER A 178 -3.85 5.00 10.07
CA SER A 178 -4.72 4.14 9.28
C SER A 178 -4.45 2.66 9.62
N PRO A 179 -5.40 1.74 9.36
CA PRO A 179 -5.28 0.34 9.76
C PRO A 179 -4.02 -0.37 9.25
N SER A 180 -3.58 -0.08 8.03
CA SER A 180 -2.39 -0.68 7.39
C SER A 180 -1.08 0.09 7.63
N SER A 181 -1.11 1.26 8.27
CA SER A 181 0.10 2.04 8.54
C SER A 181 1.03 1.30 9.50
N ASN A 182 2.31 1.16 9.13
CA ASN A 182 3.29 0.51 10.00
C ASN A 182 3.47 1.29 11.30
N SER A 183 4.12 2.46 11.28
CA SER A 183 4.38 3.25 12.49
C SER A 183 3.13 3.91 13.08
N GLY A 184 2.08 4.09 12.28
CA GLY A 184 0.85 4.72 12.74
C GLY A 184 -0.17 3.75 13.34
N ASN A 185 -0.01 2.42 13.19
CA ASN A 185 -0.96 1.45 13.73
C ASN A 185 -0.37 0.07 14.03
N LEU A 186 0.28 -0.59 13.06
CA LEU A 186 0.71 -1.99 13.23
C LEU A 186 1.80 -2.12 14.30
N ALA A 187 2.85 -1.31 14.22
CA ALA A 187 3.94 -1.32 15.19
C ALA A 187 3.50 -0.90 16.61
N PRO A 188 2.66 0.12 16.82
CA PRO A 188 2.06 0.38 18.14
C PRO A 188 1.35 -0.82 18.74
N ARG A 189 0.60 -1.59 17.93
CA ARG A 189 -0.13 -2.77 18.41
C ARG A 189 0.79 -3.89 18.90
N VAL A 190 2.00 -3.95 18.37
CA VAL A 190 3.01 -4.97 18.73
C VAL A 190 3.93 -4.47 19.86
N LEU A 191 4.35 -3.20 19.81
CA LEU A 191 5.42 -2.70 20.66
C LEU A 191 4.93 -2.02 21.96
N PHE A 192 3.74 -1.42 21.95
CA PHE A 192 3.24 -0.69 23.12
C PHE A 192 2.78 -1.58 24.28
N PRO A 193 2.23 -2.81 24.05
CA PRO A 193 1.84 -3.70 25.16
C PRO A 193 2.98 -3.99 26.14
N ASP A 194 4.19 -4.25 25.65
CA ASP A 194 5.37 -4.54 26.50
C ASP A 194 5.81 -3.31 27.33
N LEU A 195 5.31 -2.12 26.95
CA LEU A 195 5.58 -0.84 27.62
C LEU A 195 4.38 -0.34 28.44
N GLY A 196 3.41 -1.21 28.68
CA GLY A 196 2.28 -1.00 29.55
C GLY A 196 1.14 -0.18 28.94
N LEU A 197 1.00 -0.16 27.60
CA LEU A 197 -0.09 0.53 26.90
C LEU A 197 -0.64 -0.34 25.77
N THR A 198 -1.70 -1.09 26.01
CA THR A 198 -2.28 -2.04 25.06
C THR A 198 -3.42 -1.38 24.27
N PRO A 199 -3.29 -1.25 22.91
CA PRO A 199 -4.39 -0.77 22.07
C PRO A 199 -5.66 -1.63 22.23
N ASP A 200 -6.81 -1.00 22.11
CA ASP A 200 -8.17 -1.57 22.30
C ASP A 200 -8.48 -2.05 23.73
N THR A 201 -7.49 -2.14 24.61
CA THR A 201 -7.65 -2.48 26.04
C THR A 201 -7.47 -1.26 26.93
N ASP A 202 -6.30 -0.62 26.86
CA ASP A 202 -5.97 0.54 27.70
C ASP A 202 -6.45 1.86 27.07
N TYR A 203 -6.64 1.91 25.77
CA TYR A 203 -7.19 3.04 25.02
C TYR A 203 -7.81 2.56 23.69
N LYS A 204 -8.72 3.36 23.14
CA LYS A 204 -9.27 3.10 21.80
C LYS A 204 -8.49 3.90 20.75
N PRO A 205 -7.81 3.24 19.78
CA PRO A 205 -7.11 3.94 18.70
C PRO A 205 -8.04 4.81 17.86
N MET A 206 -7.69 6.09 17.67
CA MET A 206 -8.44 7.05 16.87
C MET A 206 -7.74 7.23 15.50
N MET A 207 -8.39 6.77 14.42
CA MET A 207 -7.80 6.82 13.09
C MET A 207 -7.88 8.24 12.52
N SER A 208 -6.75 8.95 12.49
CA SER A 208 -6.66 10.34 12.00
C SER A 208 -6.67 10.44 10.46
N GLY A 209 -6.31 9.36 9.76
CA GLY A 209 -6.21 9.30 8.31
C GLY A 209 -4.84 9.67 7.73
N GLY A 210 -3.89 10.21 8.52
CA GLY A 210 -2.55 10.58 8.06
C GLY A 210 -1.62 10.98 9.21
N HIS A 211 -0.31 10.88 9.00
CA HIS A 211 0.67 11.28 10.01
C HIS A 211 0.64 12.78 10.29
N ASP A 212 0.46 13.60 9.25
CA ASP A 212 0.30 15.04 9.34
C ASP A 212 -0.91 15.43 10.20
N LYS A 213 -2.05 14.78 9.98
CA LYS A 213 -3.28 14.99 10.76
C LYS A 213 -3.09 14.57 12.22
N SER A 214 -2.39 13.46 12.47
CA SER A 214 -2.05 13.03 13.83
C SER A 214 -1.17 14.05 14.55
N ILE A 215 -0.14 14.57 13.87
CA ILE A 215 0.80 15.55 14.43
C ILE A 215 0.07 16.88 14.73
N LEU A 216 -0.73 17.37 13.79
CA LEU A 216 -1.54 18.58 13.97
C LEU A 216 -2.54 18.42 15.11
N GLY A 217 -3.17 17.24 15.23
CA GLY A 217 -4.14 16.97 16.30
C GLY A 217 -3.50 16.93 17.70
N VAL A 218 -2.21 16.55 17.82
CA VAL A 218 -1.49 16.71 19.08
C VAL A 218 -1.17 18.19 19.34
N SER A 219 -0.76 18.94 18.31
CA SER A 219 -0.48 20.39 18.45
C SER A 219 -1.73 21.17 18.85
N SER A 220 -2.90 20.89 18.26
CA SER A 220 -4.19 21.51 18.63
C SER A 220 -4.74 21.04 19.97
N GLY A 221 -4.38 19.83 20.42
CA GLY A 221 -4.92 19.22 21.64
C GLY A 221 -6.12 18.29 21.41
N ASP A 222 -6.42 17.92 20.17
CA ASP A 222 -7.46 16.95 19.84
C ASP A 222 -7.08 15.53 20.31
N TYR A 223 -5.78 15.25 20.33
CA TYR A 223 -5.19 14.01 20.84
C TYR A 223 -4.13 14.29 21.90
N GLU A 224 -4.11 13.49 22.96
CA GLU A 224 -3.07 13.56 23.99
C GLU A 224 -1.75 12.97 23.49
N MET A 225 -1.80 11.97 22.61
CA MET A 225 -0.62 11.33 21.98
C MET A 225 -0.93 10.97 20.54
N ALA A 226 0.12 10.90 19.71
CA ALA A 226 0.05 10.32 18.38
C ALA A 226 1.20 9.36 18.11
N ALA A 227 0.90 8.24 17.44
CA ALA A 227 1.88 7.32 16.87
C ALA A 227 2.17 7.73 15.42
N VAL A 228 3.38 8.22 15.15
CA VAL A 228 3.74 8.82 13.86
C VAL A 228 5.08 8.34 13.30
N ALA A 229 5.27 8.53 11.98
CA ALA A 229 6.54 8.28 11.33
C ALA A 229 7.50 9.45 11.55
N SER A 230 8.76 9.15 11.95
CA SER A 230 9.78 10.16 12.25
C SER A 230 10.10 11.04 11.05
N ASP A 231 10.14 10.47 9.85
CA ASP A 231 10.45 11.20 8.61
C ASP A 231 9.34 12.17 8.21
N VAL A 232 8.06 11.88 8.51
CA VAL A 232 6.95 12.84 8.32
C VAL A 232 7.05 13.97 9.34
N PHE A 233 7.30 13.62 10.60
CA PHE A 233 7.48 14.61 11.67
C PHE A 233 8.61 15.59 11.35
N ASP A 234 9.77 15.08 10.95
CA ASP A 234 10.94 15.90 10.59
C ASP A 234 10.66 16.79 9.35
N ARG A 235 9.91 16.29 8.35
CA ARG A 235 9.50 17.11 7.19
C ARG A 235 8.56 18.23 7.58
N MET A 236 7.59 18.00 8.45
CA MET A 236 6.67 19.05 8.90
C MET A 236 7.39 20.16 9.68
N ILE A 237 8.39 19.79 10.49
CA ILE A 237 9.27 20.76 11.17
C ILE A 237 10.09 21.53 10.12
N THR A 238 10.71 20.86 9.16
CA THR A 238 11.54 21.50 8.13
C THR A 238 10.75 22.47 7.27
N ARG A 239 9.46 22.17 7.01
CA ARG A 239 8.53 23.05 6.27
C ARG A 239 7.98 24.18 7.13
N GLY A 240 8.22 24.17 8.44
CA GLY A 240 7.66 25.15 9.37
C GLY A 240 6.16 24.97 9.64
N THR A 241 5.59 23.81 9.30
CA THR A 241 4.18 23.49 9.56
C THR A 241 3.92 23.34 11.06
N VAL A 242 4.90 22.81 11.79
CA VAL A 242 4.90 22.71 13.25
C VAL A 242 6.31 23.03 13.78
N LYS A 243 6.42 23.38 15.07
CA LYS A 243 7.70 23.61 15.74
C LYS A 243 8.09 22.40 16.57
N LYS A 244 9.38 22.06 16.58
CA LYS A 244 9.89 20.91 17.33
C LYS A 244 9.65 20.99 18.83
N ASP A 245 9.75 22.17 19.40
CA ASP A 245 9.61 22.46 20.83
C ASP A 245 8.15 22.38 21.32
N GLU A 246 7.17 22.34 20.41
CA GLU A 246 5.77 22.06 20.75
C GLU A 246 5.54 20.62 21.22
N PHE A 247 6.48 19.71 20.93
CA PHE A 247 6.31 18.27 21.18
C PHE A 247 7.40 17.69 22.07
N ARG A 248 7.01 16.65 22.81
CA ARG A 248 7.90 15.72 23.50
C ARG A 248 7.74 14.33 22.86
N ILE A 249 8.88 13.70 22.54
CA ILE A 249 8.91 12.30 22.11
C ILE A 249 9.06 11.44 23.36
N ILE A 250 8.04 10.64 23.69
CA ILE A 250 8.04 9.75 24.86
C ILE A 250 8.41 8.30 24.51
N TYR A 251 8.44 7.96 23.20
CA TYR A 251 8.91 6.68 22.70
C TYR A 251 9.48 6.81 21.30
N ARG A 252 10.52 6.06 21.02
CA ARG A 252 11.12 5.88 19.68
C ARG A 252 11.44 4.40 19.49
N SER A 253 10.95 3.80 18.38
CA SER A 253 11.25 2.42 18.02
C SER A 253 12.66 2.25 17.46
N ALA A 254 13.08 1.00 17.28
CA ALA A 254 14.12 0.65 16.31
C ALA A 254 13.74 1.12 14.90
N THR A 255 14.72 1.16 14.01
CA THR A 255 14.53 1.61 12.62
C THR A 255 13.77 0.57 11.83
N PHE A 256 12.71 0.99 11.16
CA PHE A 256 11.98 0.21 10.16
C PHE A 256 12.53 0.51 8.76
N PRO A 257 12.48 -0.47 7.83
CA PRO A 257 12.75 -0.20 6.42
C PRO A 257 11.72 0.79 5.85
N THR A 258 12.13 1.55 4.85
CA THR A 258 11.30 2.55 4.21
C THR A 258 10.33 1.96 3.18
N SER A 259 9.60 2.86 2.49
CA SER A 259 8.67 2.53 1.40
C SER A 259 9.38 1.79 0.25
N SER A 260 8.65 0.89 -0.40
CA SER A 260 9.04 0.23 -1.65
C SER A 260 8.24 0.78 -2.82
N PHE A 261 8.80 0.65 -4.03
CA PHE A 261 8.05 0.80 -5.27
C PHE A 261 7.78 -0.58 -5.87
N ALA A 262 6.55 -0.78 -6.32
CA ALA A 262 6.10 -2.03 -6.90
C ALA A 262 5.29 -1.78 -8.18
N TYR A 263 5.37 -2.71 -9.13
CA TYR A 263 4.50 -2.73 -10.31
C TYR A 263 3.50 -3.89 -10.22
N ALA A 264 2.42 -3.80 -10.98
CA ALA A 264 1.41 -4.86 -11.04
C ALA A 264 1.95 -6.09 -11.77
N HIS A 265 1.83 -7.30 -11.17
CA HIS A 265 2.41 -8.57 -11.65
C HIS A 265 2.09 -8.91 -13.11
N ASP A 266 0.98 -8.39 -13.62
CA ASP A 266 0.46 -8.70 -14.96
C ASP A 266 0.85 -7.68 -16.04
N LEU A 267 1.78 -6.74 -15.74
CA LEU A 267 2.37 -5.92 -16.81
C LEU A 267 3.18 -6.79 -17.78
N LYS A 268 3.13 -6.47 -19.08
CA LYS A 268 4.00 -7.10 -20.05
C LYS A 268 5.45 -7.07 -19.59
N PRO A 269 6.21 -8.17 -19.66
CA PRO A 269 7.59 -8.24 -19.16
C PRO A 269 8.50 -7.14 -19.70
N GLU A 270 8.37 -6.82 -21.01
CA GLU A 270 9.16 -5.79 -21.66
C GLU A 270 8.84 -4.40 -21.11
N LEU A 271 7.57 -4.13 -20.81
CA LEU A 271 7.12 -2.87 -20.19
C LEU A 271 7.60 -2.77 -18.75
N ALA A 272 7.49 -3.84 -17.95
CA ALA A 272 7.97 -3.89 -16.58
C ALA A 272 9.50 -3.67 -16.52
N ALA A 273 10.26 -4.35 -17.38
CA ALA A 273 11.72 -4.16 -17.47
C ALA A 273 12.10 -2.73 -17.90
N LYS A 274 11.38 -2.17 -18.90
CA LYS A 274 11.60 -0.79 -19.34
C LYS A 274 11.28 0.23 -18.26
N LEU A 275 10.18 0.03 -17.54
CA LEU A 275 9.78 0.87 -16.38
C LEU A 275 10.88 0.86 -15.31
N GLN A 276 11.38 -0.31 -14.92
CA GLN A 276 12.45 -0.46 -13.95
C GLN A 276 13.72 0.28 -14.40
N GLN A 277 14.16 0.06 -15.64
CA GLN A 277 15.33 0.73 -16.21
C GLN A 277 15.18 2.26 -16.17
N CYS A 278 14.01 2.78 -16.56
CA CYS A 278 13.72 4.20 -16.54
C CYS A 278 13.68 4.76 -15.12
N PHE A 279 13.12 3.98 -14.20
CA PHE A 279 13.08 4.33 -12.79
C PHE A 279 14.49 4.48 -12.20
N TYR A 280 15.38 3.54 -12.47
CA TYR A 280 16.78 3.58 -11.99
C TYR A 280 17.65 4.65 -12.65
N SER A 281 17.31 5.08 -13.86
CA SER A 281 18.05 6.15 -14.57
C SER A 281 17.66 7.55 -14.09
N PHE A 282 16.61 7.71 -13.27
CA PHE A 282 16.18 9.01 -12.77
C PHE A 282 17.23 9.63 -11.83
N ARG A 283 17.52 10.90 -12.05
CA ARG A 283 18.41 11.70 -11.19
C ARG A 283 17.57 12.76 -10.46
N PHE A 284 17.55 12.68 -9.14
CA PHE A 284 16.77 13.60 -8.32
C PHE A 284 17.27 15.04 -8.46
N PRO A 285 16.44 15.99 -8.92
CA PRO A 285 16.76 17.40 -8.89
C PRO A 285 17.03 17.90 -7.46
N ALA A 286 17.86 18.95 -7.33
CA ALA A 286 18.21 19.51 -6.01
C ALA A 286 16.96 19.94 -5.20
N ALA A 287 15.92 20.47 -5.87
CA ALA A 287 14.66 20.83 -5.22
C ALA A 287 13.93 19.63 -4.61
N MET A 288 13.95 18.46 -5.25
CA MET A 288 13.39 17.23 -4.69
C MET A 288 14.21 16.74 -3.49
N LYS A 289 15.53 16.89 -3.51
CA LYS A 289 16.43 16.49 -2.42
C LYS A 289 16.20 17.30 -1.13
N LYS A 290 15.83 18.58 -1.23
CA LYS A 290 15.48 19.42 -0.07
C LYS A 290 14.16 19.01 0.58
N ASN A 291 13.18 18.55 -0.21
CA ASN A 291 11.85 18.20 0.26
C ASN A 291 11.72 16.72 0.69
N SER A 292 12.65 15.90 0.29
CA SER A 292 12.76 14.51 0.70
C SER A 292 14.17 14.36 1.28
N THR A 293 14.30 14.16 2.59
CA THR A 293 15.60 13.99 3.24
C THR A 293 16.51 13.08 2.39
N ALA A 294 17.34 13.70 1.51
CA ALA A 294 18.30 13.12 0.57
C ALA A 294 17.90 11.75 -0.02
N MET A 295 17.22 11.74 -1.16
CA MET A 295 17.03 10.53 -1.97
C MET A 295 18.16 10.39 -2.98
N THR A 296 18.84 9.26 -2.97
CA THR A 296 19.74 8.80 -4.04
C THR A 296 19.28 7.41 -4.47
N VAL A 297 19.33 7.11 -5.75
CA VAL A 297 18.99 5.77 -6.24
C VAL A 297 20.20 4.87 -6.10
N SER A 298 20.05 3.74 -5.44
CA SER A 298 21.04 2.67 -5.42
C SER A 298 20.37 1.33 -5.65
N CYS A 299 21.02 0.47 -6.41
CA CYS A 299 20.57 -0.91 -6.62
C CYS A 299 21.14 -1.78 -5.49
N LEU A 300 20.28 -2.42 -4.73
CA LEU A 300 20.64 -3.42 -3.72
C LEU A 300 20.25 -4.80 -4.20
N SER A 301 21.21 -5.70 -4.22
CA SER A 301 20.97 -7.14 -4.35
C SER A 301 20.59 -7.67 -2.96
N LEU A 302 19.33 -7.52 -2.56
CA LEU A 302 18.87 -7.89 -1.21
C LEU A 302 18.42 -9.35 -1.08
N MET A 303 18.22 -10.05 -2.20
CA MET A 303 17.94 -11.49 -2.17
C MET A 303 18.50 -12.19 -3.41
N PRO A 304 19.16 -13.37 -3.24
CA PRO A 304 19.73 -14.13 -4.36
C PRO A 304 18.71 -14.66 -5.39
N ARG A 305 17.40 -14.56 -5.09
CA ARG A 305 16.32 -15.13 -5.91
C ARG A 305 15.39 -14.11 -6.57
N ILE A 306 15.43 -12.84 -6.18
CA ILE A 306 14.49 -11.82 -6.68
C ILE A 306 15.19 -10.82 -7.62
N GLY A 307 16.47 -10.99 -7.90
CA GLY A 307 17.24 -10.05 -8.72
C GLY A 307 17.66 -8.77 -7.97
N PRO A 308 18.42 -7.86 -8.60
CA PRO A 308 18.91 -6.67 -7.95
C PRO A 308 17.77 -5.67 -7.71
N TRP A 309 17.53 -5.33 -6.45
CA TRP A 309 16.65 -4.24 -6.04
C TRP A 309 17.42 -2.92 -6.12
N CYS A 310 16.81 -1.89 -6.69
CA CYS A 310 17.38 -0.56 -6.69
C CYS A 310 16.80 0.32 -5.57
N VAL A 311 17.69 0.94 -4.81
CA VAL A 311 17.36 1.85 -3.71
C VAL A 311 17.36 3.28 -4.23
N MET A 312 16.28 4.01 -3.95
CA MET A 312 16.13 5.42 -4.31
C MET A 312 16.54 6.35 -3.19
#